data_ba3aec9204e337fc52f01e5f6414bdb8
#
_entry.id   ba3aec9204e337fc52f01e5f6414bdb8
#
_cell.length_a   1.000
_cell.length_b   1.000
_cell.length_c   1.000
_cell.angle_alpha   90.00
_cell.angle_beta   90.00
_cell.angle_gamma   90.00
#
_symmetry.space_group_name_H-M   'P 1'
#
loop_
_entity.id
_entity.type
_entity.pdbx_description
1 polymer ?
#
loop_
_entity_poly.entity_id
_entity_poly.type
_entity_poly.pdbx_seq_one_letter_code
_entity_poly.pdbx_strand_id
1 'polypeptide(L)'
;MGNFIAYIVLVIAVILGTAANGFAKSAQGFTLLIPSLLTAITIIGCMYTLSIVMKSIPVGLTYASFAGLCIIATTLVGVYKFNQMPDIFTLVGLVLIVSGVLIVNLLGKTN
;
A
#
# COMPACT_ATOMS: atom_id res chain seq x y z
N MET A 1 -1.79 4.14 -22.65
CA MET A 1 -2.37 4.69 -21.44
C MET A 1 -1.35 5.63 -20.80
N GLY A 2 -1.81 6.79 -20.39
CA GLY A 2 -0.90 7.73 -19.75
C GLY A 2 -0.55 7.36 -18.34
N ASN A 3 0.61 7.84 -17.87
CA ASN A 3 1.04 7.57 -16.50
C ASN A 3 0.06 8.16 -15.48
N PHE A 4 -0.64 9.23 -15.85
CA PHE A 4 -1.64 9.84 -14.97
C PHE A 4 -2.72 8.83 -14.58
N ILE A 5 -3.25 8.10 -15.57
CA ILE A 5 -4.28 7.08 -15.30
C ILE A 5 -3.69 5.95 -14.47
N ALA A 6 -2.44 5.55 -14.77
CA ALA A 6 -1.76 4.52 -13.99
C ALA A 6 -1.65 4.91 -12.51
N TYR A 7 -1.34 6.17 -12.22
CA TYR A 7 -1.23 6.63 -10.84
C TYR A 7 -2.58 6.72 -10.14
N ILE A 8 -3.66 7.05 -10.89
CA ILE A 8 -5.01 7.01 -10.33
C ILE A 8 -5.36 5.58 -9.93
N VAL A 9 -5.08 4.62 -10.80
CA VAL A 9 -5.33 3.20 -10.53
C VAL A 9 -4.47 2.74 -9.35
N LEU A 10 -3.24 3.24 -9.26
CA LEU A 10 -2.35 2.94 -8.14
C LEU A 10 -2.94 3.41 -6.81
N VAL A 11 -3.56 4.58 -6.78
CA VAL A 11 -4.21 5.09 -5.57
C VAL A 11 -5.36 4.16 -5.14
N ILE A 12 -6.12 3.66 -6.12
CA ILE A 12 -7.18 2.69 -5.83
C ILE A 12 -6.57 1.43 -5.19
N ALA A 13 -5.45 0.94 -5.74
CA ALA A 13 -4.76 -0.21 -5.18
C ALA A 13 -4.29 0.05 -3.74
N VAL A 14 -3.79 1.26 -3.47
CA VAL A 14 -3.35 1.64 -2.12
C VAL A 14 -4.52 1.62 -1.14
N ILE A 15 -5.68 2.13 -1.56
CA ILE A 15 -6.87 2.10 -0.72
C ILE A 15 -7.25 0.65 -0.39
N LEU A 16 -7.27 -0.21 -1.41
CA LEU A 16 -7.60 -1.62 -1.21
C LEU A 16 -6.57 -2.33 -0.33
N GLY A 17 -5.28 -2.05 -0.54
CA GLY A 17 -4.23 -2.65 0.26
C GLY A 17 -4.28 -2.21 1.71
N THR A 18 -4.56 -0.94 1.96
CA THR A 18 -4.70 -0.42 3.31
C THR A 18 -5.90 -1.03 4.01
N ALA A 19 -7.04 -1.16 3.30
CA ALA A 19 -8.21 -1.84 3.84
C ALA A 19 -7.90 -3.30 4.17
N ALA A 20 -7.17 -3.99 3.28
CA ALA A 20 -6.76 -5.37 3.53
C ALA A 20 -5.93 -5.49 4.79
N ASN A 21 -4.99 -4.56 5.00
CA ASN A 21 -4.17 -4.56 6.21
C ASN A 21 -5.03 -4.38 7.47
N GLY A 22 -6.01 -3.50 7.42
CA GLY A 22 -6.93 -3.30 8.54
C GLY A 22 -7.77 -4.53 8.83
N PHE A 23 -8.31 -5.15 7.79
CA PHE A 23 -9.09 -6.38 7.95
C PHE A 23 -8.23 -7.53 8.44
N ALA A 24 -6.98 -7.63 7.95
CA ALA A 24 -6.04 -8.65 8.42
C ALA A 24 -5.77 -8.50 9.91
N LYS A 25 -5.60 -7.28 10.38
CA LYS A 25 -5.43 -7.01 11.82
C LYS A 25 -6.67 -7.47 12.59
N SER A 26 -7.86 -7.17 12.09
CA SER A 26 -9.12 -7.53 12.73
C SER A 26 -9.39 -9.04 12.68
N ALA A 27 -8.77 -9.76 11.75
CA ALA A 27 -8.99 -11.20 11.59
C ALA A 27 -8.37 -12.04 12.68
N GLN A 28 -7.46 -11.47 13.48
CA GLN A 28 -6.78 -12.16 14.59
C GLN A 28 -6.19 -13.51 14.16
N GLY A 29 -5.28 -13.42 13.15
CA GLY A 29 -4.62 -14.62 12.62
C GLY A 29 -5.54 -15.48 11.77
N PHE A 30 -6.54 -14.85 11.14
CA PHE A 30 -7.53 -15.54 10.30
C PHE A 30 -8.38 -16.54 11.08
N THR A 31 -8.60 -16.24 12.35
CA THR A 31 -9.51 -17.06 13.18
C THR A 31 -10.96 -16.57 13.11
N LEU A 32 -11.16 -15.32 12.70
CA LEU A 32 -12.50 -14.74 12.54
C LEU A 32 -12.90 -14.78 11.07
N LEU A 33 -14.06 -15.35 10.78
CA LEU A 33 -14.48 -15.62 9.40
C LEU A 33 -14.70 -14.34 8.58
N ILE A 34 -15.48 -13.40 9.11
CA ILE A 34 -15.86 -12.23 8.32
C ILE A 34 -14.65 -11.34 7.99
N PRO A 35 -13.79 -10.94 8.97
CA PRO A 35 -12.59 -10.19 8.64
C PRO A 35 -11.64 -10.94 7.71
N SER A 36 -11.55 -12.27 7.84
CA SER A 36 -10.70 -13.07 6.97
C SER A 36 -11.19 -13.04 5.52
N LEU A 37 -12.51 -13.16 5.31
CA LEU A 37 -13.09 -13.07 3.98
C LEU A 37 -12.89 -11.68 3.38
N LEU A 38 -13.08 -10.63 4.17
CA LEU A 38 -12.88 -9.26 3.72
C LEU A 38 -11.42 -9.02 3.31
N THR A 39 -10.49 -9.57 4.07
CA THR A 39 -9.07 -9.49 3.74
C THR A 39 -8.80 -10.17 2.39
N ALA A 40 -9.32 -11.37 2.19
CA ALA A 40 -9.12 -12.10 0.94
C ALA A 40 -9.67 -11.32 -0.25
N ILE A 41 -10.87 -10.79 -0.13
CA ILE A 41 -11.52 -10.05 -1.22
C ILE A 41 -10.72 -8.79 -1.56
N THR A 42 -10.32 -8.03 -0.54
CA THR A 42 -9.58 -6.78 -0.76
C THR A 42 -8.19 -7.04 -1.33
N ILE A 43 -7.51 -8.11 -0.91
CA ILE A 43 -6.20 -8.46 -1.45
C ILE A 43 -6.31 -8.85 -2.93
N ILE A 44 -7.30 -9.64 -3.27
CA ILE A 44 -7.51 -10.05 -4.67
C ILE A 44 -7.76 -8.81 -5.53
N GLY A 45 -8.64 -7.93 -5.09
CA GLY A 45 -8.92 -6.69 -5.81
C GLY A 45 -7.69 -5.79 -5.92
N CYS A 46 -6.91 -5.71 -4.85
CA CYS A 46 -5.67 -4.94 -4.82
C CYS A 46 -4.68 -5.46 -5.86
N MET A 47 -4.44 -6.75 -5.89
CA MET A 47 -3.48 -7.35 -6.84
C MET A 47 -3.96 -7.20 -8.27
N TYR A 48 -5.27 -7.33 -8.51
CA TYR A 48 -5.83 -7.09 -9.83
C TYR A 48 -5.55 -5.65 -10.29
N THR A 49 -5.79 -4.69 -9.41
CA THR A 49 -5.57 -3.28 -9.70
C THR A 49 -4.10 -2.99 -9.97
N LEU A 50 -3.20 -3.57 -9.16
CA LEU A 50 -1.77 -3.43 -9.35
C LEU A 50 -1.32 -4.01 -10.69
N SER A 51 -1.92 -5.13 -11.12
CA SER A 51 -1.54 -5.73 -12.40
C SER A 51 -1.86 -4.81 -13.56
N ILE A 52 -2.92 -4.02 -13.45
CA ILE A 52 -3.26 -3.01 -14.46
C ILE A 52 -2.20 -1.91 -14.48
N VAL A 53 -1.77 -1.45 -13.31
CA VAL A 53 -0.73 -0.41 -13.22
C VAL A 53 0.57 -0.91 -13.85
N MET A 54 0.90 -2.18 -13.65
CA MET A 54 2.13 -2.78 -14.15
C MET A 54 2.19 -2.85 -15.67
N LYS A 55 1.07 -2.64 -16.37
CA LYS A 55 1.08 -2.55 -17.82
C LYS A 55 1.76 -1.28 -18.32
N SER A 56 1.75 -0.23 -17.51
CA SER A 56 2.28 1.09 -17.91
C SER A 56 3.53 1.47 -17.15
N ILE A 57 3.71 0.94 -15.95
CA ILE A 57 4.81 1.28 -15.05
C ILE A 57 5.58 0.00 -14.72
N PRO A 58 6.93 0.03 -14.71
CA PRO A 58 7.71 -1.17 -14.38
C PRO A 58 7.29 -1.79 -13.05
N VAL A 59 7.37 -3.12 -12.95
CA VAL A 59 6.90 -3.87 -11.79
C VAL A 59 7.57 -3.39 -10.50
N GLY A 60 8.87 -3.21 -10.51
CA GLY A 60 9.59 -2.75 -9.32
C GLY A 60 9.15 -1.38 -8.87
N LEU A 61 9.01 -0.45 -9.81
CA LEU A 61 8.57 0.91 -9.52
C LEU A 61 7.13 0.92 -9.01
N THR A 62 6.26 0.13 -9.64
CA THR A 62 4.86 0.02 -9.22
C THR A 62 4.78 -0.46 -7.78
N TYR A 63 5.46 -1.55 -7.47
CA TYR A 63 5.37 -2.13 -6.14
C TYR A 63 6.02 -1.26 -5.08
N ALA A 64 7.15 -0.61 -5.40
CA ALA A 64 7.79 0.30 -4.46
C ALA A 64 6.87 1.46 -4.11
N SER A 65 6.22 2.05 -5.10
CA SER A 65 5.28 3.15 -4.88
C SER A 65 4.07 2.69 -4.07
N PHE A 66 3.50 1.54 -4.45
CA PHE A 66 2.37 0.95 -3.74
C PHE A 66 2.73 0.68 -2.28
N ALA A 67 3.85 0.01 -2.04
CA ALA A 67 4.26 -0.35 -0.68
C ALA A 67 4.52 0.88 0.18
N GLY A 68 5.20 1.89 -0.38
CA GLY A 68 5.48 3.12 0.36
C GLY A 68 4.21 3.85 0.77
N LEU A 69 3.28 4.00 -0.17
CA LEU A 69 2.01 4.66 0.11
C LEU A 69 1.15 3.86 1.09
N CYS A 70 1.14 2.53 0.95
CA CYS A 70 0.42 1.66 1.87
C CYS A 70 1.00 1.73 3.29
N ILE A 71 2.31 1.81 3.42
CA ILE A 71 2.94 1.92 4.73
C ILE A 71 2.47 3.19 5.43
N ILE A 72 2.44 4.31 4.73
CA ILE A 72 1.96 5.57 5.29
C ILE A 72 0.50 5.46 5.68
N ALA A 73 -0.34 4.99 4.75
CA ALA A 73 -1.78 4.90 4.98
C ALA A 73 -2.09 3.93 6.13
N THR A 74 -1.42 2.78 6.17
CA THR A 74 -1.63 1.78 7.21
C THR A 74 -1.17 2.31 8.58
N THR A 75 -0.06 3.04 8.61
CA THR A 75 0.40 3.64 9.86
C THR A 75 -0.62 4.64 10.40
N LEU A 76 -1.21 5.47 9.52
CA LEU A 76 -2.25 6.40 9.94
C LEU A 76 -3.47 5.66 10.47
N VAL A 77 -3.89 4.59 9.81
CA VAL A 77 -5.00 3.77 10.29
C VAL A 77 -4.67 3.16 11.66
N GLY A 78 -3.44 2.68 11.82
CA GLY A 78 -3.00 2.13 13.11
C GLY A 78 -3.08 3.15 14.24
N VAL A 79 -2.67 4.39 13.96
CA VAL A 79 -2.73 5.46 14.96
C VAL A 79 -4.17 5.79 15.33
N TYR A 80 -5.04 5.97 14.33
CA TYR A 80 -6.41 6.43 14.59
C TYR A 80 -7.34 5.33 15.06
N LYS A 81 -7.23 4.14 14.48
CA LYS A 81 -8.19 3.08 14.74
C LYS A 81 -7.72 2.09 15.81
N PHE A 82 -6.42 1.80 15.86
CA PHE A 82 -5.88 0.79 16.77
C PHE A 82 -5.01 1.40 17.86
N ASN A 83 -4.92 2.72 17.95
CA ASN A 83 -4.14 3.45 18.96
C ASN A 83 -2.68 3.02 19.01
N GLN A 84 -2.10 2.75 17.83
CA GLN A 84 -0.70 2.32 17.71
C GLN A 84 0.17 3.51 17.36
N MET A 85 0.75 4.16 18.37
CA MET A 85 1.59 5.33 18.15
C MET A 85 3.02 4.90 17.80
N PRO A 86 3.56 5.37 16.65
CA PRO A 86 4.94 5.05 16.29
C PRO A 86 5.93 5.82 17.16
N ASP A 87 7.07 5.19 17.45
CA ASP A 87 8.16 5.86 18.15
C ASP A 87 9.02 6.66 17.16
N ILE A 88 10.06 7.32 17.69
CA ILE A 88 10.92 8.17 16.86
C ILE A 88 11.66 7.35 15.80
N PHE A 89 12.09 6.14 16.13
CA PHE A 89 12.83 5.31 15.18
C PHE A 89 11.91 4.87 14.03
N THR A 90 10.66 4.56 14.33
CA THR A 90 9.67 4.22 13.31
C THR A 90 9.41 5.42 12.39
N LEU A 91 9.27 6.62 12.97
CA LEU A 91 9.06 7.82 12.18
C LEU A 91 10.25 8.10 11.26
N VAL A 92 11.47 7.94 11.74
CA VAL A 92 12.67 8.12 10.91
C VAL A 92 12.67 7.11 9.77
N GLY A 93 12.37 5.84 10.05
CA GLY A 93 12.29 4.81 9.02
C GLY A 93 11.23 5.10 7.98
N LEU A 94 10.05 5.59 8.41
CA LEU A 94 8.99 5.94 7.48
C LEU A 94 9.39 7.10 6.58
N VAL A 95 10.09 8.10 7.11
CA VAL A 95 10.59 9.21 6.31
C VAL A 95 11.57 8.70 5.26
N LEU A 96 12.46 7.77 5.63
CA LEU A 96 13.41 7.19 4.68
C LEU A 96 12.69 6.41 3.57
N ILE A 97 11.65 5.66 3.91
CA ILE A 97 10.87 4.92 2.91
C ILE A 97 10.20 5.88 1.94
N VAL A 98 9.56 6.92 2.45
CA VAL A 98 8.89 7.92 1.60
C VAL A 98 9.90 8.61 0.70
N SER A 99 11.06 8.98 1.25
CA SER A 99 12.12 9.61 0.46
C SER A 99 12.58 8.69 -0.66
N GLY A 100 12.76 7.40 -0.36
CA GLY A 100 13.15 6.42 -1.38
C GLY A 100 12.11 6.28 -2.47
N VAL A 101 10.83 6.25 -2.12
CA VAL A 101 9.74 6.18 -3.10
C VAL A 101 9.75 7.41 -4.00
N LEU A 102 9.93 8.60 -3.42
CA LEU A 102 9.98 9.83 -4.20
C LEU A 102 11.17 9.83 -5.16
N ILE A 103 12.34 9.38 -4.70
CA ILE A 103 13.53 9.30 -5.54
C ILE A 103 13.29 8.37 -6.72
N VAL A 104 12.73 7.19 -6.47
CA VAL A 104 12.47 6.20 -7.52
C VAL A 104 11.49 6.74 -8.55
N ASN A 105 10.44 7.44 -8.10
CA ASN A 105 9.42 7.96 -9.01
C ASN A 105 9.87 9.18 -9.81
N LEU A 106 10.68 10.04 -9.20
CA LEU A 106 11.06 11.30 -9.82
C LEU A 106 12.38 11.20 -10.58
N LEU A 107 13.33 10.44 -10.07
CA LEU A 107 14.68 10.38 -10.62
C LEU A 107 15.05 9.02 -11.20
N GLY A 108 14.33 7.99 -10.84
CA GLY A 108 14.64 6.64 -11.29
C GLY A 108 14.37 6.46 -12.78
N LYS A 109 15.21 5.66 -13.42
CA LYS A 109 15.06 5.32 -14.85
C LYS A 109 14.99 3.81 -14.95
N THR A 110 13.85 3.26 -14.63
CA THR A 110 13.61 1.83 -14.71
C THR A 110 12.90 1.53 -16.02
N ASN A 111 13.52 0.78 -16.85
CA ASN A 111 12.95 0.39 -18.14
C ASN A 111 12.53 -1.07 -18.09
#